data_b35fc2432008095e1b6b4bc2cd161084
#
_entry.id   b35fc2432008095e1b6b4bc2cd161084
#
_cell.length_a   1.000
_cell.length_b   1.000
_cell.length_c   1.000
_cell.angle_alpha   90.00
_cell.angle_beta   90.00
_cell.angle_gamma   90.00
#
_symmetry.space_group_name_H-M   'P 1'
#
loop_
_entity.id
_entity.type
_entity.pdbx_description
1 polymer ?
#
loop_
_entity_poly.entity_id
_entity_poly.type
_entity_poly.pdbx_seq_one_letter_code
_entity_poly.pdbx_strand_id
1 'polypeptide(L)'
;IILIDDYYPDIYLVDYPKNVKVLQVWHACGAFKSLGFERLGKPGAPPFNTRVHKCYTHVPVSSYHSALHHAEGFAIDEKKFYPVGIPRTDIFFDDEYKAKTREQMLEVFPECKTAKTVYMYAPTFRGNNANNAHFPFDKLDLTAWGKFLDETDSVLIVKLHPFVKRRIEIPDEYAHRILDDSDYREVN
;
A
#
# COMPACT_ATOMS: atom_id res chain seq x y z
N ILE A 1 11.52 22.13 7.84
CA ILE A 1 10.41 21.34 7.29
C ILE A 1 10.50 19.95 7.90
N ILE A 2 9.37 19.41 8.33
CA ILE A 2 9.21 18.02 8.80
C ILE A 2 8.28 17.36 7.79
N LEU A 3 8.70 16.22 7.23
CA LEU A 3 7.92 15.41 6.30
C LEU A 3 7.57 14.08 6.97
N ILE A 4 6.29 13.72 6.95
CA ILE A 4 5.77 12.50 7.55
C ILE A 4 4.72 11.85 6.64
N ASP A 5 4.63 10.53 6.68
CA ASP A 5 3.77 9.71 5.82
C ASP A 5 2.79 8.82 6.59
N ASP A 6 2.83 8.87 7.92
CA ASP A 6 1.95 8.10 8.80
C ASP A 6 1.65 8.89 10.08
N TYR A 7 1.00 8.24 11.03
CA TYR A 7 0.74 8.73 12.37
C TYR A 7 1.96 8.49 13.27
N TYR A 8 2.62 9.57 13.68
CA TYR A 8 3.76 9.55 14.59
C TYR A 8 3.37 10.25 15.89
N PRO A 9 3.05 9.53 16.98
CA PRO A 9 2.53 10.13 18.21
C PRO A 9 3.48 11.12 18.86
N ASP A 10 4.78 10.97 18.69
CA ASP A 10 5.78 11.79 19.36
C ASP A 10 5.87 13.21 18.80
N ILE A 11 5.47 13.44 17.55
CA ILE A 11 5.61 14.76 16.91
C ILE A 11 4.67 15.83 17.49
N TYR A 12 3.52 15.46 18.03
CA TYR A 12 2.58 16.43 18.62
C TYR A 12 2.89 16.77 20.09
N LEU A 13 3.85 16.08 20.68
CA LEU A 13 4.37 16.40 22.04
C LEU A 13 5.33 17.58 22.02
N VAL A 14 5.79 18.00 20.86
CA VAL A 14 6.74 19.10 20.68
C VAL A 14 6.02 20.36 20.21
N ASP A 15 6.31 21.48 20.86
CA ASP A 15 5.85 22.78 20.38
C ASP A 15 6.84 23.33 19.34
N TYR A 16 6.39 23.40 18.10
CA TYR A 16 7.21 23.89 16.99
C TYR A 16 7.16 25.41 16.86
N PRO A 17 8.28 26.06 16.52
CA PRO A 17 8.27 27.46 16.11
C PRO A 17 7.32 27.69 14.94
N LYS A 18 6.71 28.89 14.85
CA LYS A 18 5.69 29.21 13.82
C LYS A 18 6.16 29.07 12.39
N ASN A 19 7.47 29.15 12.14
CA ASN A 19 8.09 29.01 10.83
C ASN A 19 8.34 27.53 10.44
N VAL A 20 8.17 26.57 11.33
CA VAL A 20 8.29 25.15 11.01
C VAL A 20 7.05 24.69 10.27
N LYS A 21 7.26 24.03 9.12
CA LYS A 21 6.20 23.38 8.35
C LYS A 21 6.22 21.88 8.61
N VAL A 22 5.07 21.33 9.01
CA VAL A 22 4.87 19.89 9.14
C VAL A 22 3.97 19.43 8.01
N LEU A 23 4.56 18.70 7.05
CA LEU A 23 3.88 18.15 5.90
C LEU A 23 3.49 16.70 6.17
N GLN A 24 2.20 16.41 6.16
CA GLN A 24 1.67 15.05 6.23
C GLN A 24 1.31 14.60 4.81
N VAL A 25 2.14 13.75 4.19
CA VAL A 25 1.87 13.25 2.83
C VAL A 25 0.99 12.00 2.84
N TRP A 26 0.78 11.41 4.01
CA TRP A 26 0.02 10.18 4.18
C TRP A 26 0.52 9.05 3.26
N HIS A 27 -0.22 7.94 3.17
CA HIS A 27 0.18 6.78 2.38
C HIS A 27 -0.98 6.17 1.57
N ALA A 28 -2.12 6.87 1.50
CA ALA A 28 -3.28 6.44 0.72
C ALA A 28 -3.59 7.46 -0.38
N CYS A 29 -3.83 6.98 -1.60
CA CYS A 29 -4.16 7.83 -2.74
C CYS A 29 -5.60 8.37 -2.69
N GLY A 30 -6.44 7.88 -1.79
CA GLY A 30 -7.82 8.30 -1.62
C GLY A 30 -8.40 7.90 -0.27
N ALA A 31 -9.64 8.28 -0.02
CA ALA A 31 -10.35 8.03 1.23
C ALA A 31 -11.07 6.67 1.22
N PHE A 32 -10.33 5.56 1.09
CA PHE A 32 -10.89 4.21 1.02
C PHE A 32 -11.24 3.59 2.37
N LYS A 33 -10.66 4.10 3.45
CA LYS A 33 -10.83 3.56 4.81
C LYS A 33 -10.99 4.71 5.79
N SER A 34 -11.78 4.49 6.84
CA SER A 34 -11.82 5.41 7.99
C SER A 34 -10.42 5.62 8.55
N LEU A 35 -10.08 6.85 8.85
CA LEU A 35 -8.78 7.25 9.38
C LEU A 35 -8.95 8.19 10.60
N GLY A 36 -7.91 8.33 11.39
CA GLY A 36 -7.88 9.26 12.51
C GLY A 36 -9.08 9.11 13.45
N PHE A 37 -9.78 10.21 13.68
CA PHE A 37 -10.92 10.27 14.61
C PHE A 37 -12.19 9.56 14.11
N GLU A 38 -12.34 9.30 12.82
CA GLU A 38 -13.45 8.45 12.32
C GLU A 38 -13.36 7.00 12.84
N ARG A 39 -12.23 6.62 13.40
CA ARG A 39 -12.00 5.31 13.99
C ARG A 39 -12.27 5.24 15.48
N LEU A 40 -12.78 6.28 16.12
CA LEU A 40 -13.08 6.26 17.56
C LEU A 40 -13.90 5.01 17.91
N GLY A 41 -13.49 4.34 19.00
CA GLY A 41 -14.07 3.07 19.43
C GLY A 41 -13.57 1.82 18.69
N LYS A 42 -12.68 1.95 17.71
CA LYS A 42 -12.07 0.83 16.98
C LYS A 42 -10.60 0.65 17.38
N PRO A 43 -10.02 -0.56 17.25
CA PRO A 43 -8.60 -0.78 17.50
C PRO A 43 -7.71 0.15 16.66
N GLY A 44 -6.70 0.78 17.29
CA GLY A 44 -5.79 1.70 16.64
C GLY A 44 -6.36 3.09 16.37
N ALA A 45 -7.51 3.44 16.96
CA ALA A 45 -8.00 4.82 16.96
C ALA A 45 -7.14 5.72 17.86
N PRO A 46 -7.00 7.02 17.52
CA PRO A 46 -6.37 7.97 18.43
C PRO A 46 -7.21 8.13 19.71
N PRO A 47 -6.59 8.44 20.87
CA PRO A 47 -7.34 8.82 22.07
C PRO A 47 -8.24 10.02 21.80
N PHE A 48 -9.45 10.00 22.36
CA PHE A 48 -10.49 11.02 22.12
C PHE A 48 -10.02 12.47 22.32
N ASN A 49 -9.21 12.70 23.35
CA ASN A 49 -8.77 14.06 23.74
C ASN A 49 -7.31 14.37 23.31
N THR A 50 -6.81 13.64 22.33
CA THR A 50 -5.43 13.84 21.86
C THR A 50 -5.29 15.07 20.97
N ARG A 51 -4.08 15.62 20.93
CA ARG A 51 -3.66 16.68 19.99
C ARG A 51 -3.10 16.11 18.67
N VAL A 52 -3.17 14.81 18.49
CA VAL A 52 -2.73 14.15 17.25
C VAL A 52 -3.31 14.86 16.03
N HIS A 53 -2.59 14.94 14.95
CA HIS A 53 -2.92 15.67 13.73
C HIS A 53 -2.94 17.22 13.85
N LYS A 54 -3.01 17.81 15.03
CA LYS A 54 -3.07 19.27 15.21
C LYS A 54 -1.82 20.01 14.71
N CYS A 55 -0.65 19.35 14.73
CA CYS A 55 0.61 19.92 14.29
C CYS A 55 0.77 20.02 12.77
N TYR A 56 -0.06 19.33 11.98
CA TYR A 56 0.03 19.38 10.53
C TYR A 56 -0.28 20.77 10.00
N THR A 57 0.60 21.29 9.16
CA THR A 57 0.45 22.59 8.52
C THR A 57 0.02 22.48 7.07
N HIS A 58 0.44 21.41 6.38
CA HIS A 58 0.16 21.14 4.97
C HIS A 58 -0.07 19.66 4.77
N VAL A 59 -1.13 19.32 4.03
CA VAL A 59 -1.51 17.95 3.71
C VAL A 59 -1.80 17.87 2.20
N PRO A 60 -0.86 17.42 1.36
CA PRO A 60 -1.15 17.14 -0.04
C PRO A 60 -2.12 15.97 -0.15
N VAL A 61 -3.07 16.08 -1.07
CA VAL A 61 -4.10 15.06 -1.34
C VAL A 61 -4.37 14.94 -2.83
N SER A 62 -4.97 13.83 -3.25
CA SER A 62 -5.24 13.55 -4.66
C SER A 62 -6.31 14.46 -5.28
N SER A 63 -7.26 14.96 -4.47
CA SER A 63 -8.37 15.77 -4.96
C SER A 63 -9.01 16.57 -3.83
N TYR A 64 -9.82 17.56 -4.18
CA TYR A 64 -10.63 18.31 -3.21
C TYR A 64 -11.60 17.38 -2.45
N HIS A 65 -12.18 16.41 -3.12
CA HIS A 65 -13.05 15.43 -2.48
C HIS A 65 -12.32 14.63 -1.40
N SER A 66 -11.10 14.15 -1.69
CA SER A 66 -10.25 13.49 -0.68
C SER A 66 -9.89 14.44 0.47
N ALA A 67 -9.70 15.74 0.20
CA ALA A 67 -9.41 16.74 1.23
C ALA A 67 -10.49 16.79 2.31
N LEU A 68 -11.76 16.80 1.92
CA LEU A 68 -12.90 16.86 2.85
C LEU A 68 -12.90 15.67 3.82
N HIS A 69 -12.75 14.46 3.31
CA HIS A 69 -12.72 13.25 4.14
C HIS A 69 -11.49 13.18 5.06
N HIS A 70 -10.32 13.60 4.56
CA HIS A 70 -9.12 13.63 5.39
C HIS A 70 -9.21 14.72 6.47
N ALA A 71 -9.82 15.87 6.16
CA ALA A 71 -10.02 16.96 7.11
C ALA A 71 -10.92 16.50 8.27
N GLU A 72 -11.99 15.78 7.98
CA GLU A 72 -12.88 15.18 8.95
C GLU A 72 -12.12 14.14 9.81
N GLY A 73 -11.43 13.19 9.16
CA GLY A 73 -10.69 12.14 9.86
C GLY A 73 -9.55 12.66 10.74
N PHE A 74 -8.83 13.67 10.30
CA PHE A 74 -7.78 14.33 11.11
C PHE A 74 -8.32 15.39 12.07
N ALA A 75 -9.56 15.79 11.94
CA ALA A 75 -10.19 16.86 12.72
C ALA A 75 -9.37 18.18 12.70
N ILE A 76 -8.92 18.58 11.51
CA ILE A 76 -8.18 19.83 11.27
C ILE A 76 -8.82 20.63 10.12
N ASP A 77 -8.50 21.93 10.06
CA ASP A 77 -9.06 22.84 9.06
C ASP A 77 -8.75 22.37 7.64
N GLU A 78 -9.79 22.31 6.78
CA GLU A 78 -9.68 21.93 5.37
C GLU A 78 -8.72 22.81 4.56
N LYS A 79 -8.49 24.06 4.99
CA LYS A 79 -7.53 24.98 4.37
C LYS A 79 -6.08 24.53 4.44
N LYS A 80 -5.79 23.50 5.26
CA LYS A 80 -4.46 22.88 5.33
C LYS A 80 -4.25 21.82 4.27
N PHE A 81 -5.30 21.45 3.51
CA PHE A 81 -5.25 20.42 2.47
C PHE A 81 -5.04 21.05 1.09
N TYR A 82 -4.13 20.46 0.35
CA TYR A 82 -3.72 20.93 -0.97
C TYR A 82 -3.97 19.81 -1.99
N PRO A 83 -4.95 19.94 -2.89
CA PRO A 83 -5.25 18.94 -3.91
C PRO A 83 -4.26 19.02 -5.08
N VAL A 84 -3.01 18.67 -4.81
CA VAL A 84 -1.86 18.79 -5.75
C VAL A 84 -1.36 17.41 -6.23
N GLY A 85 -2.09 16.34 -5.91
CA GLY A 85 -1.67 14.98 -6.19
C GLY A 85 -1.01 14.31 -4.98
N ILE A 86 -0.62 13.07 -5.16
CA ILE A 86 0.06 12.24 -4.15
C ILE A 86 1.50 11.99 -4.62
N PRO A 87 2.53 12.46 -3.91
CA PRO A 87 3.92 12.39 -4.35
C PRO A 87 4.39 10.97 -4.73
N ARG A 88 3.95 9.95 -3.99
CA ARG A 88 4.34 8.56 -4.27
C ARG A 88 3.86 8.02 -5.63
N THR A 89 2.90 8.68 -6.28
CA THR A 89 2.38 8.26 -7.58
C THR A 89 3.19 8.81 -8.76
N ASP A 90 4.15 9.70 -8.53
CA ASP A 90 4.99 10.31 -9.57
C ASP A 90 5.80 9.24 -10.31
N ILE A 91 6.19 8.17 -9.64
CA ILE A 91 6.91 7.03 -10.23
C ILE A 91 6.15 6.36 -11.38
N PHE A 92 4.82 6.44 -11.40
CA PHE A 92 4.00 5.91 -12.49
C PHE A 92 4.10 6.74 -13.79
N PHE A 93 4.70 7.91 -13.73
CA PHE A 93 4.92 8.81 -14.88
C PHE A 93 6.41 8.93 -15.23
N ASP A 94 7.29 8.26 -14.50
CA ASP A 94 8.72 8.19 -14.75
C ASP A 94 9.04 6.97 -15.63
N ASP A 95 9.32 7.22 -16.91
CA ASP A 95 9.57 6.15 -17.88
C ASP A 95 10.94 5.47 -17.68
N GLU A 96 11.94 6.17 -17.15
CA GLU A 96 13.23 5.59 -16.81
C GLU A 96 13.08 4.62 -15.62
N TYR A 97 12.36 5.05 -14.59
CA TYR A 97 12.03 4.20 -13.45
C TYR A 97 11.27 2.93 -13.87
N LYS A 98 10.24 3.08 -14.74
CA LYS A 98 9.47 1.94 -15.26
C LYS A 98 10.35 0.95 -16.02
N ALA A 99 11.21 1.46 -16.91
CA ALA A 99 12.12 0.62 -17.70
C ALA A 99 13.06 -0.18 -16.80
N LYS A 100 13.70 0.49 -15.84
CA LYS A 100 14.59 -0.13 -14.87
C LYS A 100 13.88 -1.18 -14.01
N THR A 101 12.71 -0.86 -13.48
CA THR A 101 11.92 -1.78 -12.64
C THR A 101 11.45 -2.99 -13.45
N ARG A 102 11.08 -2.79 -14.71
CA ARG A 102 10.73 -3.90 -15.61
C ARG A 102 11.92 -4.83 -15.86
N GLU A 103 13.11 -4.28 -16.07
CA GLU A 103 14.34 -5.07 -16.27
C GLU A 103 14.64 -5.90 -15.01
N GLN A 104 14.62 -5.28 -13.84
CA GLN A 104 14.82 -5.97 -12.56
C GLN A 104 13.79 -7.10 -12.34
N MET A 105 12.52 -6.86 -12.63
CA MET A 105 11.48 -7.88 -12.53
C MET A 105 11.73 -9.05 -13.47
N LEU A 106 12.20 -8.80 -14.70
CA LEU A 106 12.52 -9.83 -15.67
C LEU A 106 13.83 -10.60 -15.35
N GLU A 107 14.70 -10.06 -14.52
CA GLU A 107 15.85 -10.78 -13.97
C GLU A 107 15.42 -11.76 -12.87
N VAL A 108 14.50 -11.32 -11.99
CA VAL A 108 13.98 -12.15 -10.89
C VAL A 108 13.04 -13.24 -11.41
N PHE A 109 12.20 -12.92 -12.38
CA PHE A 109 11.19 -13.80 -12.98
C PHE A 109 11.39 -13.92 -14.49
N PRO A 110 12.40 -14.67 -14.93
CA PRO A 110 12.71 -14.81 -16.36
C PRO A 110 11.56 -15.42 -17.18
N GLU A 111 10.65 -16.18 -16.56
CA GLU A 111 9.45 -16.75 -17.16
C GLU A 111 8.54 -15.65 -17.75
N CYS A 112 8.56 -14.46 -17.17
CA CYS A 112 7.78 -13.33 -17.67
C CYS A 112 8.28 -12.76 -19.00
N LYS A 113 9.50 -13.13 -19.47
CA LYS A 113 10.05 -12.66 -20.75
C LYS A 113 9.32 -13.23 -21.95
N THR A 114 8.85 -14.45 -21.84
CA THR A 114 8.23 -15.20 -22.93
C THR A 114 6.73 -15.35 -22.79
N ALA A 115 6.19 -15.13 -21.59
CA ALA A 115 4.76 -15.22 -21.33
C ALA A 115 3.96 -14.20 -22.15
N LYS A 116 2.86 -14.64 -22.75
CA LYS A 116 1.93 -13.78 -23.49
C LYS A 116 1.26 -12.75 -22.56
N THR A 117 0.94 -13.17 -21.32
CA THR A 117 0.33 -12.31 -20.32
C THR A 117 0.93 -12.61 -18.95
N VAL A 118 1.22 -11.57 -18.20
CA VAL A 118 1.63 -11.67 -16.80
C VAL A 118 0.49 -11.15 -15.93
N TYR A 119 -0.06 -12.02 -15.11
CA TYR A 119 -1.05 -11.68 -14.10
C TYR A 119 -0.36 -11.42 -12.78
N MET A 120 -0.86 -10.47 -11.98
CA MET A 120 -0.43 -10.24 -10.61
C MET A 120 -1.61 -10.42 -9.66
N TYR A 121 -1.43 -11.26 -8.65
CA TYR A 121 -2.38 -11.46 -7.57
C TYR A 121 -1.77 -10.98 -6.26
N ALA A 122 -2.15 -9.78 -5.83
CA ALA A 122 -1.66 -9.13 -4.61
C ALA A 122 -2.81 -8.93 -3.61
N PRO A 123 -3.27 -10.01 -2.94
CA PRO A 123 -4.41 -9.93 -2.04
C PRO A 123 -4.07 -9.21 -0.73
N THR A 124 -5.05 -8.52 -0.16
CA THR A 124 -4.95 -8.05 1.22
C THR A 124 -5.05 -9.24 2.20
N PHE A 125 -4.50 -9.08 3.40
CA PHE A 125 -4.62 -10.08 4.47
C PHE A 125 -6.00 -10.02 5.16
N ARG A 126 -6.30 -11.08 5.93
CA ARG A 126 -7.39 -11.14 6.90
C ARG A 126 -6.78 -11.12 8.30
N GLY A 127 -7.52 -10.62 9.28
CA GLY A 127 -7.04 -10.37 10.64
C GLY A 127 -7.01 -8.89 10.97
N ASN A 128 -6.72 -8.56 12.24
CA ASN A 128 -6.79 -7.18 12.75
C ASN A 128 -5.41 -6.49 12.81
N ASN A 129 -4.33 -7.25 12.80
CA ASN A 129 -2.96 -6.76 12.91
C ASN A 129 -1.96 -7.80 12.36
N ALA A 130 -0.67 -7.47 12.40
CA ALA A 130 0.40 -8.34 11.91
C ALA A 130 0.49 -9.71 12.61
N ASN A 131 0.06 -9.80 13.89
CA ASN A 131 0.20 -11.05 14.67
C ASN A 131 -0.83 -12.11 14.27
N ASN A 132 -2.00 -11.68 13.78
CA ASN A 132 -3.08 -12.58 13.36
C ASN A 132 -3.41 -12.43 11.86
N ALA A 133 -2.52 -11.81 11.11
CA ALA A 133 -2.65 -11.70 9.67
C ALA A 133 -2.56 -13.06 9.00
N HIS A 134 -3.52 -13.39 8.16
CA HIS A 134 -3.57 -14.63 7.39
C HIS A 134 -4.22 -14.41 6.03
N PHE A 135 -4.02 -15.37 5.14
CA PHE A 135 -4.69 -15.48 3.86
C PHE A 135 -5.48 -16.80 3.80
N PRO A 136 -6.72 -16.81 3.28
CA PRO A 136 -7.52 -18.03 3.16
C PRO A 136 -7.09 -18.83 1.92
N PHE A 137 -6.01 -19.61 2.03
CA PHE A 137 -5.42 -20.40 0.96
C PHE A 137 -6.39 -21.43 0.37
N ASP A 138 -7.35 -21.90 1.14
CA ASP A 138 -8.42 -22.82 0.71
C ASP A 138 -9.36 -22.21 -0.35
N LYS A 139 -9.31 -20.89 -0.56
CA LYS A 139 -10.10 -20.18 -1.57
C LYS A 139 -9.34 -19.96 -2.89
N LEU A 140 -8.09 -20.36 -2.96
CA LEU A 140 -7.25 -20.19 -4.14
C LEU A 140 -6.93 -21.58 -4.74
N ASP A 141 -7.63 -21.92 -5.82
CA ASP A 141 -7.39 -23.17 -6.55
C ASP A 141 -6.21 -22.99 -7.53
N LEU A 142 -5.00 -23.33 -7.05
CA LEU A 142 -3.77 -23.21 -7.82
C LEU A 142 -3.69 -24.21 -8.97
N THR A 143 -4.36 -25.35 -8.87
CA THR A 143 -4.43 -26.33 -9.95
C THR A 143 -5.27 -25.81 -11.11
N ALA A 144 -6.43 -25.20 -10.82
CA ALA A 144 -7.24 -24.57 -11.85
C ALA A 144 -6.51 -23.37 -12.48
N TRP A 145 -5.81 -22.57 -11.67
CA TRP A 145 -4.96 -21.49 -12.18
C TRP A 145 -3.84 -22.03 -13.06
N GLY A 146 -3.11 -23.05 -12.64
CA GLY A 146 -2.02 -23.63 -13.42
C GLY A 146 -2.46 -24.10 -14.81
N LYS A 147 -3.57 -24.82 -14.89
CA LYS A 147 -4.17 -25.25 -16.17
C LYS A 147 -4.50 -24.08 -17.08
N PHE A 148 -5.16 -23.05 -16.53
CA PHE A 148 -5.50 -21.84 -17.29
C PHE A 148 -4.25 -21.12 -17.80
N LEU A 149 -3.20 -21.02 -16.99
CA LEU A 149 -1.94 -20.35 -17.36
C LEU A 149 -1.20 -21.11 -18.47
N ASP A 150 -1.20 -22.45 -18.44
CA ASP A 150 -0.63 -23.26 -19.51
C ASP A 150 -1.42 -23.12 -20.83
N GLU A 151 -2.75 -23.19 -20.77
CA GLU A 151 -3.61 -23.02 -21.94
C GLU A 151 -3.48 -21.65 -22.61
N THR A 152 -3.18 -20.61 -21.82
CA THR A 152 -3.12 -19.21 -22.30
C THR A 152 -1.70 -18.69 -22.50
N ASP A 153 -0.69 -19.52 -22.29
CA ASP A 153 0.73 -19.15 -22.28
C ASP A 153 1.01 -17.92 -21.38
N SER A 154 0.52 -18.00 -20.17
CA SER A 154 0.54 -16.89 -19.20
C SER A 154 1.28 -17.27 -17.93
N VAL A 155 1.63 -16.27 -17.11
CA VAL A 155 2.28 -16.42 -15.82
C VAL A 155 1.50 -15.67 -14.76
N LEU A 156 1.42 -16.21 -13.55
CA LEU A 156 0.85 -15.58 -12.37
C LEU A 156 1.93 -15.27 -11.34
N ILE A 157 2.13 -14.02 -11.02
CA ILE A 157 2.93 -13.58 -9.88
C ILE A 157 2.00 -13.43 -8.68
N VAL A 158 2.29 -14.14 -7.59
CA VAL A 158 1.56 -14.03 -6.32
C VAL A 158 2.40 -13.22 -5.34
N LYS A 159 1.85 -12.10 -4.86
CA LYS A 159 2.50 -11.24 -3.87
C LYS A 159 1.63 -11.10 -2.64
N LEU A 160 1.87 -11.92 -1.64
CA LEU A 160 1.14 -11.86 -0.38
C LEU A 160 1.54 -10.63 0.42
N HIS A 161 0.61 -10.13 1.23
CA HIS A 161 0.89 -9.01 2.13
C HIS A 161 2.02 -9.40 3.12
N PRO A 162 2.97 -8.51 3.44
CA PRO A 162 4.13 -8.81 4.31
C PRO A 162 3.77 -9.34 5.71
N PHE A 163 2.55 -9.10 6.19
CA PHE A 163 2.08 -9.63 7.47
C PHE A 163 1.70 -11.10 7.41
N VAL A 164 1.45 -11.67 6.21
CA VAL A 164 1.13 -13.09 6.05
C VAL A 164 2.42 -13.90 6.06
N LYS A 165 2.65 -14.65 7.14
CA LYS A 165 3.89 -15.41 7.34
C LYS A 165 3.90 -16.75 6.61
N ARG A 166 2.72 -17.39 6.46
CA ARG A 166 2.58 -18.64 5.71
C ARG A 166 2.74 -18.33 4.21
N ARG A 167 3.57 -19.12 3.54
CA ARG A 167 3.75 -19.03 2.09
C ARG A 167 2.73 -19.86 1.35
N ILE A 168 2.54 -19.51 0.09
CA ILE A 168 1.73 -20.28 -0.84
C ILE A 168 2.43 -21.59 -1.18
N GLU A 169 1.67 -22.68 -1.23
CA GLU A 169 2.16 -24.01 -1.61
C GLU A 169 1.84 -24.23 -3.10
N ILE A 170 2.78 -23.92 -3.96
CA ILE A 170 2.62 -24.04 -5.41
C ILE A 170 2.83 -25.50 -5.83
N PRO A 171 1.90 -26.12 -6.60
CA PRO A 171 2.12 -27.45 -7.14
C PRO A 171 3.35 -27.48 -8.06
N ASP A 172 4.21 -28.47 -7.89
CA ASP A 172 5.49 -28.58 -8.65
C ASP A 172 5.27 -28.52 -10.16
N GLU A 173 4.19 -29.13 -10.65
CA GLU A 173 3.82 -29.16 -12.07
C GLU A 173 3.56 -27.76 -12.66
N TYR A 174 3.19 -26.78 -11.81
CA TYR A 174 2.90 -25.37 -12.21
C TYR A 174 3.91 -24.37 -11.70
N ALA A 175 5.04 -24.80 -11.12
CA ALA A 175 6.06 -23.90 -10.61
C ALA A 175 6.68 -22.99 -11.69
N HIS A 176 6.58 -23.37 -12.94
CA HIS A 176 7.02 -22.57 -14.10
C HIS A 176 5.99 -21.50 -14.54
N ARG A 177 4.78 -21.53 -13.99
CA ARG A 177 3.68 -20.60 -14.32
C ARG A 177 3.21 -19.77 -13.15
N ILE A 178 3.37 -20.26 -11.92
CA ILE A 178 2.95 -19.57 -10.70
C ILE A 178 4.20 -19.24 -9.90
N LEU A 179 4.46 -17.94 -9.72
CA LEU A 179 5.68 -17.43 -9.14
C LEU A 179 5.36 -16.72 -7.82
N ASP A 180 6.07 -17.04 -6.73
CA ASP A 180 5.87 -16.39 -5.42
C ASP A 180 6.85 -15.21 -5.27
N ASP A 181 6.30 -13.99 -5.25
CA ASP A 181 7.02 -12.72 -5.04
C ASP A 181 6.90 -12.20 -3.59
N SER A 182 6.36 -13.02 -2.68
CA SER A 182 6.02 -12.55 -1.33
C SER A 182 7.22 -12.11 -0.49
N ASP A 183 8.42 -12.59 -0.79
CA ASP A 183 9.66 -12.23 -0.09
C ASP A 183 10.47 -11.13 -0.79
N TYR A 184 10.15 -10.81 -2.06
CA TYR A 184 10.86 -9.79 -2.81
C TYR A 184 10.34 -8.40 -2.47
N ARG A 185 11.19 -7.57 -1.85
CA ARG A 185 10.80 -6.25 -1.33
C ARG A 185 11.11 -5.09 -2.27
N GLU A 186 11.97 -5.30 -3.25
CA GLU A 186 12.46 -4.22 -4.12
C GLU A 186 11.57 -3.94 -5.33
N VAL A 187 10.63 -4.83 -5.63
CA VAL A 187 9.59 -4.62 -6.65
C VAL A 187 8.29 -4.24 -5.95
N ASN A 188 8.13 -2.98 -5.60
CA ASN A 188 6.90 -2.42 -5.05
C ASN A 188 6.21 -1.56 -6.09
#